data_228058b32b068abb54659a0904f29c53
#
_entry.id   228058b32b068abb54659a0904f29c53
#
_cell.length_a   1.000
_cell.length_b   1.000
_cell.length_c   1.000
_cell.angle_alpha   90.00
_cell.angle_beta   90.00
_cell.angle_gamma   90.00
#
_symmetry.space_group_name_H-M   'P 1'
#
loop_
_entity.id
_entity.type
_entity.pdbx_description
1 polymer ?
#
loop_
_entity_poly.entity_id
_entity_poly.type
_entity_poly.pdbx_seq_one_letter_code
_entity_poly.pdbx_strand_id
1 'polypeptide(L)'
;MLKSLITYLADDEIILGYRDCEWTGVGPFLEEDLALSSIAQDEISHASILYEIIGEPDDFVYKRNPNEFKNAYILELENYDYIFTLLRHLFYDEFDYIRIKSLLKSSNNELKSRAEKIILEEEYHLKHFRVLTKKLYQREEGIKVLSECLDKHLWNLFTLFEADEEIKSIYGTDLFPLNYDEHLEMFYNAIKMDLPFYQFPEISEIKNYVKNLKSSRSENKSEEFIKFYETFTEVYRIEPNAKW
;
A
#
# COMPACT_ATOMS: atom_id res chain seq x y z
N MET A 1 6.61 16.15 -11.37
CA MET A 1 5.29 15.50 -11.52
C MET A 1 5.38 13.99 -11.83
N LEU A 2 5.87 13.55 -13.04
CA LEU A 2 5.93 12.11 -13.35
C LEU A 2 6.77 11.32 -12.33
N LYS A 3 8.01 11.76 -12.06
CA LYS A 3 8.87 11.11 -11.06
C LYS A 3 8.20 11.06 -9.69
N SER A 4 7.58 12.13 -9.23
CA SER A 4 6.91 12.21 -7.93
C SER A 4 5.71 11.26 -7.86
N LEU A 5 4.93 11.15 -8.95
CA LEU A 5 3.84 10.19 -9.04
C LEU A 5 4.36 8.76 -8.99
N ILE A 6 5.39 8.43 -9.77
CA ILE A 6 5.97 7.09 -9.79
C ILE A 6 6.52 6.71 -8.41
N THR A 7 7.27 7.60 -7.75
CA THR A 7 7.78 7.29 -6.41
C THR A 7 6.66 7.15 -5.38
N TYR A 8 5.58 7.94 -5.50
CA TYR A 8 4.40 7.83 -4.64
C TYR A 8 3.68 6.48 -4.77
N LEU A 9 3.60 5.93 -5.98
CA LEU A 9 3.00 4.63 -6.24
C LEU A 9 3.97 3.50 -5.86
N ALA A 10 5.15 3.47 -6.46
CA ALA A 10 6.09 2.38 -6.36
C ALA A 10 6.70 2.21 -4.96
N ASP A 11 6.83 3.31 -4.19
CA ASP A 11 7.33 3.21 -2.81
C ASP A 11 6.32 2.52 -1.89
N ASP A 12 5.01 2.67 -2.12
CA ASP A 12 4.00 1.91 -1.40
C ASP A 12 4.11 0.41 -1.72
N GLU A 13 4.14 0.05 -3.00
CA GLU A 13 4.26 -1.32 -3.49
C GLU A 13 5.49 -2.05 -2.92
N ILE A 14 6.67 -1.44 -3.08
CA ILE A 14 7.91 -2.10 -2.65
C ILE A 14 7.94 -2.33 -1.13
N ILE A 15 7.44 -1.38 -0.34
CA ILE A 15 7.44 -1.52 1.12
C ILE A 15 6.42 -2.56 1.56
N LEU A 16 5.21 -2.59 0.95
CA LEU A 16 4.23 -3.64 1.23
C LEU A 16 4.79 -5.02 0.86
N GLY A 17 5.33 -5.18 -0.34
CA GLY A 17 5.89 -6.46 -0.79
C GLY A 17 6.98 -6.99 0.13
N TYR A 18 7.90 -6.13 0.61
CA TYR A 18 8.91 -6.56 1.59
C TYR A 18 8.32 -6.89 2.96
N ARG A 19 7.25 -6.19 3.41
CA ARG A 19 6.51 -6.57 4.63
C ARG A 19 5.84 -7.94 4.49
N ASP A 20 5.32 -8.24 3.31
CA ASP A 20 4.70 -9.54 3.04
C ASP A 20 5.73 -10.67 2.99
N CYS A 21 6.95 -10.40 2.52
CA CYS A 21 8.05 -11.36 2.59
C CYS A 21 8.32 -11.87 4.03
N GLU A 22 8.03 -11.05 5.06
CA GLU A 22 8.20 -11.47 6.47
C GLU A 22 7.26 -12.63 6.86
N TRP A 23 6.19 -12.90 6.09
CA TRP A 23 5.26 -14.02 6.30
C TRP A 23 5.74 -15.32 5.66
N THR A 24 6.73 -15.29 4.76
CA THR A 24 7.20 -16.48 4.05
C THR A 24 7.73 -17.54 5.03
N GLY A 25 7.10 -18.70 5.06
CA GLY A 25 7.43 -19.82 5.94
C GLY A 25 6.83 -19.73 7.35
N VAL A 26 6.05 -18.68 7.66
CA VAL A 26 5.41 -18.48 8.97
C VAL A 26 3.94 -18.07 8.87
N GLY A 27 3.37 -18.12 7.67
CA GLY A 27 1.96 -17.84 7.42
C GLY A 27 1.02 -18.71 8.27
N PRO A 28 -0.24 -18.27 8.50
CA PRO A 28 -1.15 -18.94 9.45
C PRO A 28 -1.54 -20.36 9.01
N PHE A 29 -1.49 -20.65 7.73
CA PHE A 29 -1.67 -21.97 7.12
C PHE A 29 -1.03 -21.99 5.73
N LEU A 30 -0.75 -23.18 5.19
CA LEU A 30 0.07 -23.37 3.98
C LEU A 30 -0.44 -22.57 2.76
N GLU A 31 -1.74 -22.60 2.51
CA GLU A 31 -2.32 -21.92 1.34
C GLU A 31 -2.17 -20.41 1.44
N GLU A 32 -2.24 -19.86 2.65
CA GLU A 32 -2.07 -18.43 2.88
C GLU A 32 -0.60 -18.00 2.84
N ASP A 33 0.30 -18.84 3.35
CA ASP A 33 1.74 -18.63 3.23
C ASP A 33 2.16 -18.53 1.76
N LEU A 34 1.67 -19.44 0.92
CA LEU A 34 1.91 -19.42 -0.52
C LEU A 34 1.26 -18.21 -1.19
N ALA A 35 0.04 -17.83 -0.80
CA ALA A 35 -0.65 -16.68 -1.36
C ALA A 35 0.09 -15.38 -1.02
N LEU A 36 0.45 -15.14 0.25
CA LEU A 36 1.22 -13.96 0.67
C LEU A 36 2.58 -13.89 -0.01
N SER A 37 3.28 -15.05 -0.15
CA SER A 37 4.56 -15.09 -0.87
C SER A 37 4.42 -14.76 -2.35
N SER A 38 3.30 -15.11 -2.99
CA SER A 38 3.01 -14.73 -4.39
C SER A 38 2.67 -13.25 -4.48
N ILE A 39 1.80 -12.76 -3.62
CA ILE A 39 1.42 -11.34 -3.56
C ILE A 39 2.65 -10.47 -3.32
N ALA A 40 3.54 -10.85 -2.39
CA ALA A 40 4.81 -10.15 -2.15
C ALA A 40 5.66 -10.01 -3.44
N GLN A 41 5.72 -11.06 -4.25
CA GLN A 41 6.44 -11.02 -5.53
C GLN A 41 5.76 -10.09 -6.54
N ASP A 42 4.43 -10.09 -6.58
CA ASP A 42 3.66 -9.23 -7.47
C ASP A 42 3.88 -7.75 -7.07
N GLU A 43 3.76 -7.38 -5.79
CA GLU A 43 4.00 -6.02 -5.28
C GLU A 43 5.42 -5.51 -5.59
N ILE A 44 6.45 -6.35 -5.35
CA ILE A 44 7.84 -6.02 -5.70
C ILE A 44 8.00 -5.83 -7.21
N SER A 45 7.32 -6.65 -8.02
CA SER A 45 7.32 -6.53 -9.48
C SER A 45 6.62 -5.27 -9.96
N HIS A 46 5.47 -4.91 -9.35
CA HIS A 46 4.75 -3.66 -9.64
C HIS A 46 5.63 -2.44 -9.39
N ALA A 47 6.28 -2.38 -8.22
CA ALA A 47 7.25 -1.33 -7.93
C ALA A 47 8.35 -1.26 -8.98
N SER A 48 8.93 -2.40 -9.35
CA SER A 48 10.02 -2.48 -10.32
C SER A 48 9.61 -1.91 -11.69
N ILE A 49 8.48 -2.36 -12.24
CA ILE A 49 8.01 -1.89 -13.55
C ILE A 49 7.57 -0.42 -13.55
N LEU A 50 7.18 0.12 -12.41
CA LEU A 50 6.92 1.55 -12.24
C LEU A 50 8.22 2.35 -12.19
N TYR A 51 9.22 1.92 -11.39
CA TYR A 51 10.52 2.58 -11.35
C TYR A 51 11.23 2.60 -12.68
N GLU A 52 11.14 1.53 -13.52
CA GLU A 52 11.70 1.49 -14.87
C GLU A 52 11.32 2.70 -15.73
N ILE A 53 10.19 3.35 -15.49
CA ILE A 53 9.76 4.56 -16.19
C ILE A 53 10.70 5.75 -15.92
N ILE A 54 11.36 5.77 -14.75
CA ILE A 54 12.15 6.90 -14.26
C ILE A 54 13.64 6.57 -14.02
N GLY A 55 14.04 5.31 -14.13
CA GLY A 55 15.44 4.88 -13.98
C GLY A 55 15.58 3.41 -13.64
N GLU A 56 16.75 3.03 -13.13
CA GLU A 56 17.04 1.67 -12.68
C GLU A 56 16.31 1.39 -11.34
N PRO A 57 15.50 0.33 -11.25
CA PRO A 57 14.75 0.01 -10.03
C PRO A 57 15.62 -0.12 -8.78
N ASP A 58 16.76 -0.78 -8.87
CA ASP A 58 17.70 -0.96 -7.75
C ASP A 58 18.21 0.36 -7.17
N ASP A 59 18.35 1.39 -8.00
CA ASP A 59 18.77 2.72 -7.53
C ASP A 59 17.69 3.33 -6.62
N PHE A 60 16.41 3.05 -6.88
CA PHE A 60 15.30 3.53 -6.07
C PHE A 60 15.08 2.69 -4.81
N VAL A 61 15.37 1.40 -4.85
CA VAL A 61 15.15 0.51 -3.71
C VAL A 61 16.33 0.53 -2.74
N TYR A 62 17.56 0.43 -3.23
CA TYR A 62 18.73 0.15 -2.39
C TYR A 62 19.69 1.32 -2.20
N LYS A 63 19.64 2.35 -3.07
CA LYS A 63 20.63 3.44 -3.04
C LYS A 63 20.12 4.74 -2.44
N ARG A 64 18.80 4.86 -2.22
CA ARG A 64 18.21 6.01 -1.53
C ARG A 64 18.40 5.90 -0.01
N ASN A 65 18.34 7.04 0.68
CA ASN A 65 18.22 7.05 2.13
C ASN A 65 16.76 6.75 2.53
N PRO A 66 16.51 6.20 3.74
CA PRO A 66 15.15 5.93 4.20
C PRO A 66 14.20 7.14 4.06
N ASN A 67 14.67 8.34 4.38
CA ASN A 67 13.87 9.56 4.32
C ASN A 67 13.50 10.02 2.89
N GLU A 68 14.03 9.37 1.86
CA GLU A 68 13.70 9.68 0.46
C GLU A 68 12.51 8.84 -0.04
N PHE A 69 12.06 7.85 0.73
CA PHE A 69 10.89 7.05 0.40
C PHE A 69 9.60 7.82 0.62
N LYS A 70 8.63 7.61 -0.27
CA LYS A 70 7.33 8.28 -0.29
C LYS A 70 6.15 7.37 0.11
N ASN A 71 6.45 6.24 0.74
CA ASN A 71 5.43 5.29 1.21
C ASN A 71 4.59 5.85 2.36
N ALA A 72 3.36 5.36 2.49
CA ALA A 72 2.45 5.69 3.58
C ALA A 72 2.92 5.13 4.93
N TYR A 73 2.60 5.83 6.03
CA TYR A 73 2.97 5.44 7.38
C TYR A 73 2.48 4.04 7.78
N ILE A 74 1.25 3.65 7.40
CA ILE A 74 0.73 2.32 7.71
C ILE A 74 1.61 1.17 7.18
N LEU A 75 2.34 1.39 6.09
CA LEU A 75 3.24 0.41 5.50
C LEU A 75 4.59 0.34 6.24
N GLU A 76 4.91 1.35 7.04
CA GLU A 76 6.11 1.33 7.90
C GLU A 76 5.96 0.41 9.10
N LEU A 77 4.72 0.18 9.56
CA LEU A 77 4.41 -0.58 10.77
C LEU A 77 4.74 -2.06 10.62
N GLU A 78 5.16 -2.68 11.71
CA GLU A 78 5.44 -4.12 11.78
C GLU A 78 4.20 -4.97 11.45
N ASN A 79 4.43 -6.23 11.10
CA ASN A 79 3.38 -7.24 10.97
C ASN A 79 2.99 -7.76 12.37
N TYR A 80 2.31 -6.96 13.18
CA TYR A 80 1.95 -7.29 14.57
C TYR A 80 1.31 -8.68 14.70
N ASP A 81 0.33 -8.97 13.85
CA ASP A 81 -0.32 -10.26 13.71
C ASP A 81 -0.99 -10.38 12.32
N TYR A 82 -1.52 -11.57 12.05
CA TYR A 82 -2.16 -11.83 10.75
C TYR A 82 -3.45 -11.02 10.54
N ILE A 83 -4.21 -10.71 11.59
CA ILE A 83 -5.45 -9.91 11.48
C ILE A 83 -5.11 -8.47 11.06
N PHE A 84 -4.04 -7.91 11.61
CA PHE A 84 -3.53 -6.60 11.18
C PHE A 84 -3.08 -6.62 9.72
N THR A 85 -2.31 -7.63 9.31
CA THR A 85 -1.87 -7.81 7.92
C THR A 85 -3.06 -7.92 6.97
N LEU A 86 -4.05 -8.74 7.32
CA LEU A 86 -5.28 -8.90 6.53
C LEU A 86 -6.05 -7.58 6.36
N LEU A 87 -6.19 -6.79 7.43
CA LEU A 87 -6.85 -5.48 7.36
C LEU A 87 -5.99 -4.45 6.62
N ARG A 88 -4.67 -4.46 6.81
CA ARG A 88 -3.75 -3.59 6.05
C ARG A 88 -3.90 -3.83 4.56
N HIS A 89 -3.91 -5.09 4.10
CA HIS A 89 -4.15 -5.43 2.71
C HIS A 89 -5.54 -5.02 2.25
N LEU A 90 -6.60 -5.37 2.97
CA LEU A 90 -7.95 -4.98 2.57
C LEU A 90 -8.06 -3.47 2.31
N PHE A 91 -7.41 -2.64 3.15
CA PHE A 91 -7.39 -1.20 2.98
C PHE A 91 -6.43 -0.77 1.86
N TYR A 92 -5.22 -1.32 1.82
CA TYR A 92 -4.23 -0.95 0.82
C TYR A 92 -4.69 -1.33 -0.59
N ASP A 93 -5.11 -2.57 -0.80
CA ASP A 93 -5.51 -3.08 -2.11
C ASP A 93 -6.73 -2.33 -2.65
N GLU A 94 -7.70 -1.94 -1.79
CA GLU A 94 -8.80 -1.06 -2.22
C GLU A 94 -8.31 0.33 -2.62
N PHE A 95 -7.40 0.90 -1.82
CA PHE A 95 -6.81 2.20 -2.09
C PHE A 95 -6.00 2.18 -3.39
N ASP A 96 -5.19 1.16 -3.59
CA ASP A 96 -4.32 1.05 -4.77
C ASP A 96 -5.09 0.66 -6.03
N TYR A 97 -6.03 -0.27 -5.95
CA TYR A 97 -6.90 -0.61 -7.06
C TYR A 97 -7.57 0.62 -7.68
N ILE A 98 -8.05 1.56 -6.87
CA ILE A 98 -8.65 2.81 -7.35
C ILE A 98 -7.60 3.67 -8.06
N ARG A 99 -6.38 3.79 -7.51
CA ARG A 99 -5.25 4.52 -8.11
C ARG A 99 -4.88 3.94 -9.48
N ILE A 100 -4.56 2.65 -9.51
CA ILE A 100 -4.12 1.94 -10.73
C ILE A 100 -5.22 1.98 -11.79
N LYS A 101 -6.46 1.76 -11.41
CA LYS A 101 -7.60 1.87 -12.34
C LYS A 101 -7.72 3.24 -12.98
N SER A 102 -7.41 4.29 -12.25
CA SER A 102 -7.42 5.67 -12.80
C SER A 102 -6.32 5.87 -13.84
N LEU A 103 -5.15 5.23 -13.65
CA LEU A 103 -4.01 5.33 -14.56
C LEU A 103 -4.29 4.72 -15.95
N LEU A 104 -5.29 3.86 -16.09
CA LEU A 104 -5.75 3.38 -17.40
C LEU A 104 -6.24 4.52 -18.30
N LYS A 105 -6.52 5.69 -17.73
CA LYS A 105 -6.93 6.91 -18.45
C LYS A 105 -5.82 7.97 -18.49
N SER A 106 -4.62 7.66 -18.02
CA SER A 106 -3.48 8.59 -18.02
C SER A 106 -3.13 9.03 -19.45
N SER A 107 -2.73 10.29 -19.61
CA SER A 107 -2.15 10.80 -20.86
C SER A 107 -0.75 10.25 -21.13
N ASN A 108 -0.08 9.68 -20.15
CA ASN A 108 1.22 9.03 -20.31
C ASN A 108 1.02 7.57 -20.74
N ASN A 109 1.37 7.23 -21.98
CA ASN A 109 1.15 5.91 -22.56
C ASN A 109 1.97 4.81 -21.86
N GLU A 110 3.16 5.11 -21.39
CA GLU A 110 3.98 4.14 -20.68
C GLU A 110 3.38 3.79 -19.32
N LEU A 111 3.01 4.80 -18.54
CA LEU A 111 2.33 4.61 -17.26
C LEU A 111 1.01 3.85 -17.43
N LYS A 112 0.23 4.19 -18.46
CA LYS A 112 -0.99 3.47 -18.80
C LYS A 112 -0.71 1.98 -19.10
N SER A 113 0.31 1.69 -19.90
CA SER A 113 0.69 0.31 -20.26
C SER A 113 1.14 -0.50 -19.03
N ARG A 114 1.82 0.13 -18.05
CA ARG A 114 2.15 -0.54 -16.77
C ARG A 114 0.88 -0.80 -15.95
N ALA A 115 0.00 0.19 -15.84
CA ALA A 115 -1.27 0.04 -15.14
C ALA A 115 -2.16 -1.08 -15.73
N GLU A 116 -2.15 -1.30 -17.05
CA GLU A 116 -2.87 -2.40 -17.72
C GLU A 116 -2.36 -3.80 -17.29
N LYS A 117 -1.12 -3.92 -16.85
CA LYS A 117 -0.56 -5.16 -16.31
C LYS A 117 -0.90 -5.32 -14.83
N ILE A 118 -0.64 -4.30 -14.04
CA ILE A 118 -0.81 -4.29 -12.58
C ILE A 118 -2.27 -4.54 -12.19
N ILE A 119 -3.23 -3.89 -12.86
CA ILE A 119 -4.64 -3.88 -12.45
C ILE A 119 -5.27 -5.27 -12.30
N LEU A 120 -4.81 -6.27 -13.06
CA LEU A 120 -5.35 -7.64 -13.00
C LEU A 120 -4.87 -8.37 -11.75
N GLU A 121 -3.64 -8.11 -11.33
CA GLU A 121 -3.05 -8.69 -10.14
C GLU A 121 -3.65 -8.00 -8.90
N GLU A 122 -3.81 -6.68 -8.92
CA GLU A 122 -4.50 -5.90 -7.88
C GLU A 122 -5.96 -6.35 -7.67
N GLU A 123 -6.69 -6.66 -8.74
CA GLU A 123 -8.06 -7.20 -8.63
C GLU A 123 -8.07 -8.56 -7.91
N TYR A 124 -7.03 -9.38 -8.15
CA TYR A 124 -6.86 -10.65 -7.46
C TYR A 124 -6.52 -10.46 -5.98
N HIS A 125 -5.56 -9.58 -5.64
CA HIS A 125 -5.16 -9.27 -4.25
C HIS A 125 -6.38 -8.81 -3.45
N LEU A 126 -7.06 -7.78 -3.92
CA LEU A 126 -8.26 -7.24 -3.29
C LEU A 126 -9.35 -8.30 -3.09
N LYS A 127 -9.60 -9.15 -4.09
CA LYS A 127 -10.57 -10.24 -3.99
C LYS A 127 -10.16 -11.28 -2.94
N HIS A 128 -8.86 -11.61 -2.87
CA HIS A 128 -8.32 -12.56 -1.90
C HIS A 128 -8.63 -12.10 -0.48
N PHE A 129 -8.22 -10.88 -0.12
CA PHE A 129 -8.42 -10.36 1.24
C PHE A 129 -9.87 -10.06 1.58
N ARG A 130 -10.70 -9.66 0.62
CA ARG A 130 -12.16 -9.56 0.78
C ARG A 130 -12.79 -10.90 1.15
N VAL A 131 -12.40 -11.98 0.47
CA VAL A 131 -12.94 -13.33 0.74
C VAL A 131 -12.53 -13.80 2.12
N LEU A 132 -11.28 -13.59 2.54
CA LEU A 132 -10.79 -14.00 3.85
C LEU A 132 -11.48 -13.20 4.97
N THR A 133 -11.55 -11.89 4.84
CA THR A 133 -12.25 -11.02 5.79
C THR A 133 -13.72 -11.42 5.92
N LYS A 134 -14.39 -11.68 4.79
CA LYS A 134 -15.78 -12.13 4.79
C LYS A 134 -15.97 -13.46 5.50
N LYS A 135 -15.05 -14.42 5.35
CA LYS A 135 -15.10 -15.69 6.09
C LYS A 135 -14.94 -15.50 7.59
N LEU A 136 -14.07 -14.56 8.01
CA LEU A 136 -13.85 -14.27 9.43
C LEU A 136 -15.11 -13.69 10.08
N TYR A 137 -15.71 -12.65 9.52
CA TYR A 137 -16.85 -11.99 10.15
C TYR A 137 -18.19 -12.78 10.09
N GLN A 138 -18.19 -13.97 9.47
CA GLN A 138 -19.30 -14.92 9.61
C GLN A 138 -19.40 -15.57 11.00
N ARG A 139 -18.40 -15.34 11.87
CA ARG A 139 -18.32 -15.87 13.24
C ARG A 139 -18.17 -14.72 14.22
N GLU A 140 -18.78 -14.86 15.39
CA GLU A 140 -18.73 -13.83 16.43
C GLU A 140 -17.30 -13.54 16.89
N GLU A 141 -16.47 -14.58 17.04
CA GLU A 141 -15.05 -14.43 17.38
C GLU A 141 -14.27 -13.67 16.29
N GLY A 142 -14.60 -13.91 15.03
CA GLY A 142 -14.00 -13.19 13.90
C GLY A 142 -14.39 -11.71 13.88
N ILE A 143 -15.67 -11.39 14.13
CA ILE A 143 -16.12 -9.99 14.29
C ILE A 143 -15.36 -9.32 15.41
N LYS A 144 -15.21 -10.02 16.55
CA LYS A 144 -14.52 -9.48 17.73
C LYS A 144 -13.07 -9.12 17.40
N VAL A 145 -12.28 -10.04 16.86
CA VAL A 145 -10.86 -9.79 16.59
C VAL A 145 -10.63 -8.74 15.50
N LEU A 146 -11.50 -8.71 14.48
CA LEU A 146 -11.46 -7.67 13.45
C LEU A 146 -11.80 -6.30 14.04
N SER A 147 -12.82 -6.21 14.91
CA SER A 147 -13.21 -4.95 15.55
C SER A 147 -12.11 -4.44 16.48
N GLU A 148 -11.52 -5.30 17.32
CA GLU A 148 -10.41 -4.94 18.21
C GLU A 148 -9.20 -4.41 17.43
N CYS A 149 -8.87 -5.03 16.29
CA CYS A 149 -7.80 -4.56 15.43
C CYS A 149 -8.15 -3.21 14.76
N LEU A 150 -9.39 -3.05 14.28
CA LEU A 150 -9.85 -1.76 13.72
C LEU A 150 -9.85 -0.66 14.77
N ASP A 151 -10.37 -0.90 15.97
CA ASP A 151 -10.36 0.09 17.05
C ASP A 151 -8.96 0.59 17.38
N LYS A 152 -7.96 -0.28 17.28
CA LYS A 152 -6.56 0.04 17.55
C LYS A 152 -5.86 0.76 16.39
N HIS A 153 -6.15 0.38 15.15
CA HIS A 153 -5.35 0.76 13.99
C HIS A 153 -6.08 1.58 12.93
N LEU A 154 -7.39 1.85 13.08
CA LEU A 154 -8.21 2.52 12.07
C LEU A 154 -7.57 3.80 11.52
N TRP A 155 -7.12 4.67 12.42
CA TRP A 155 -6.52 5.94 12.03
C TRP A 155 -5.20 5.76 11.29
N ASN A 156 -4.42 4.74 11.65
CA ASN A 156 -3.21 4.40 10.92
C ASN A 156 -3.54 3.90 9.51
N LEU A 157 -4.62 3.12 9.31
CA LEU A 157 -5.07 2.66 8.00
C LEU A 157 -5.44 3.84 7.07
N PHE A 158 -5.99 4.93 7.60
CA PHE A 158 -6.27 6.13 6.81
C PHE A 158 -5.02 6.97 6.48
N THR A 159 -3.84 6.64 7.00
CA THR A 159 -2.59 7.29 6.56
C THR A 159 -2.19 6.95 5.13
N LEU A 160 -2.86 5.99 4.47
CA LEU A 160 -2.77 5.78 3.02
C LEU A 160 -3.02 7.08 2.24
N PHE A 161 -3.92 7.93 2.74
CA PHE A 161 -4.25 9.22 2.15
C PHE A 161 -3.27 10.35 2.50
N GLU A 162 -2.14 10.06 3.13
CA GLU A 162 -1.09 11.03 3.27
C GLU A 162 -0.61 11.49 1.89
N ALA A 163 -0.62 12.79 1.68
CA ALA A 163 -0.12 13.39 0.45
C ALA A 163 0.42 14.78 0.77
N ASP A 164 1.64 15.05 0.35
CA ASP A 164 2.19 16.39 0.37
C ASP A 164 1.56 17.27 -0.73
N GLU A 165 1.87 18.54 -0.74
CA GLU A 165 1.30 19.49 -1.71
C GLU A 165 1.71 19.15 -3.16
N GLU A 166 2.88 18.53 -3.36
CA GLU A 166 3.32 18.09 -4.67
C GLU A 166 2.42 16.97 -5.18
N ILE A 167 2.18 15.94 -4.40
CA ILE A 167 1.30 14.82 -4.76
C ILE A 167 -0.14 15.29 -4.93
N LYS A 168 -0.66 16.13 -4.03
CA LYS A 168 -2.01 16.69 -4.18
C LYS A 168 -2.18 17.47 -5.49
N SER A 169 -1.14 18.16 -5.94
CA SER A 169 -1.18 18.91 -7.21
C SER A 169 -1.21 18.03 -8.46
N ILE A 170 -0.86 16.74 -8.34
CA ILE A 170 -0.88 15.77 -9.43
C ILE A 170 -2.28 15.15 -9.60
N TYR A 171 -3.04 15.01 -8.51
CA TYR A 171 -4.42 14.53 -8.58
C TYR A 171 -5.28 15.44 -9.47
N GLY A 172 -6.14 14.84 -10.28
CA GLY A 172 -7.03 15.54 -11.21
C GLY A 172 -6.35 16.06 -12.48
N THR A 173 -5.06 15.79 -12.69
CA THR A 173 -4.37 16.12 -13.94
C THR A 173 -4.56 15.03 -14.99
N ASP A 174 -4.23 15.33 -16.26
CA ASP A 174 -4.25 14.32 -17.33
C ASP A 174 -3.25 13.18 -17.09
N LEU A 175 -2.19 13.41 -16.29
CA LEU A 175 -1.24 12.39 -15.89
C LEU A 175 -1.86 11.40 -14.88
N PHE A 176 -2.62 11.91 -13.92
CA PHE A 176 -3.29 11.13 -12.86
C PHE A 176 -4.74 11.61 -12.71
N PRO A 177 -5.64 11.13 -13.57
CA PRO A 177 -7.02 11.64 -13.68
C PRO A 177 -7.96 11.09 -12.59
N LEU A 178 -7.49 11.09 -11.35
CA LEU A 178 -8.22 10.75 -10.14
C LEU A 178 -8.31 11.99 -9.26
N ASN A 179 -9.52 12.38 -8.86
CA ASN A 179 -9.70 13.46 -7.89
C ASN A 179 -9.41 12.92 -6.49
N TYR A 180 -8.69 13.70 -5.67
CA TYR A 180 -8.28 13.27 -4.34
C TYR A 180 -9.48 13.04 -3.40
N ASP A 181 -10.46 13.95 -3.40
CA ASP A 181 -11.65 13.79 -2.56
C ASP A 181 -12.55 12.64 -3.03
N GLU A 182 -12.69 12.47 -4.37
CA GLU A 182 -13.42 11.34 -4.95
C GLU A 182 -12.74 10.00 -4.60
N HIS A 183 -11.41 9.95 -4.61
CA HIS A 183 -10.67 8.76 -4.20
C HIS A 183 -11.00 8.37 -2.76
N LEU A 184 -10.93 9.32 -1.83
CA LEU A 184 -11.27 9.07 -0.43
C LEU A 184 -12.73 8.62 -0.26
N GLU A 185 -13.67 9.22 -1.01
CA GLU A 185 -15.09 8.84 -0.94
C GLU A 185 -15.36 7.44 -1.50
N MET A 186 -14.76 7.11 -2.65
CA MET A 186 -14.86 5.77 -3.26
C MET A 186 -14.31 4.70 -2.32
N PHE A 187 -13.09 4.92 -1.82
CA PHE A 187 -12.42 4.06 -0.87
C PHE A 187 -13.26 3.85 0.41
N TYR A 188 -13.69 4.94 1.06
CA TYR A 188 -14.48 4.88 2.28
C TYR A 188 -15.77 4.07 2.10
N ASN A 189 -16.48 4.29 0.99
CA ASN A 189 -17.71 3.55 0.70
C ASN A 189 -17.43 2.06 0.48
N ALA A 190 -16.35 1.71 -0.23
CA ALA A 190 -15.97 0.32 -0.48
C ALA A 190 -15.61 -0.41 0.82
N ILE A 191 -14.76 0.19 1.66
CA ILE A 191 -14.37 -0.40 2.96
C ILE A 191 -15.58 -0.58 3.89
N LYS A 192 -16.51 0.36 3.91
CA LYS A 192 -17.78 0.18 4.68
C LYS A 192 -18.62 -0.98 4.17
N MET A 193 -18.62 -1.23 2.87
CA MET A 193 -19.31 -2.39 2.29
C MET A 193 -18.61 -3.71 2.63
N ASP A 194 -17.30 -3.71 2.68
CA ASP A 194 -16.48 -4.90 3.01
C ASP A 194 -16.50 -5.24 4.51
N LEU A 195 -16.74 -4.26 5.39
CA LEU A 195 -16.76 -4.41 6.84
C LEU A 195 -18.10 -3.92 7.45
N PRO A 196 -19.24 -4.55 7.06
CA PRO A 196 -20.59 -4.07 7.41
C PRO A 196 -20.92 -4.18 8.90
N PHE A 197 -20.13 -4.92 9.67
CA PHE A 197 -20.29 -5.11 11.11
C PHE A 197 -19.64 -3.98 11.93
N TYR A 198 -18.77 -3.16 11.31
CA TYR A 198 -18.02 -2.12 12.00
C TYR A 198 -18.64 -0.74 11.81
N GLN A 199 -18.70 0.04 12.89
CA GLN A 199 -19.21 1.40 12.86
C GLN A 199 -18.08 2.39 12.60
N PHE A 200 -17.90 2.76 11.34
CA PHE A 200 -16.89 3.75 10.94
C PHE A 200 -17.26 5.17 11.42
N PRO A 201 -16.26 6.02 11.72
CA PRO A 201 -16.46 7.45 11.87
C PRO A 201 -17.11 8.07 10.62
N GLU A 202 -17.77 9.20 10.78
CA GLU A 202 -18.33 9.92 9.63
C GLU A 202 -17.22 10.38 8.66
N ILE A 203 -17.50 10.36 7.36
CA ILE A 203 -16.50 10.73 6.34
C ILE A 203 -15.93 12.15 6.54
N SER A 204 -16.71 13.07 7.10
CA SER A 204 -16.26 14.42 7.45
C SER A 204 -15.16 14.42 8.52
N GLU A 205 -15.23 13.49 9.46
CA GLU A 205 -14.22 13.31 10.50
C GLU A 205 -12.94 12.74 9.90
N ILE A 206 -13.07 11.76 9.03
CA ILE A 206 -11.92 11.17 8.30
C ILE A 206 -11.26 12.22 7.40
N LYS A 207 -12.02 13.00 6.64
CA LYS A 207 -11.49 14.10 5.82
C LYS A 207 -10.72 15.12 6.68
N ASN A 208 -11.24 15.44 7.85
CA ASN A 208 -10.54 16.34 8.77
C ASN A 208 -9.25 15.72 9.33
N TYR A 209 -9.26 14.43 9.67
CA TYR A 209 -8.06 13.71 10.09
C TYR A 209 -6.98 13.73 9.01
N VAL A 210 -7.32 13.27 7.81
CA VAL A 210 -6.39 13.18 6.66
C VAL A 210 -5.80 14.57 6.30
N LYS A 211 -6.62 15.63 6.35
CA LYS A 211 -6.16 17.01 6.08
C LYS A 211 -5.09 17.49 7.07
N ASN A 212 -5.13 16.99 8.31
CA ASN A 212 -4.21 17.40 9.38
C ASN A 212 -3.05 16.43 9.60
N LEU A 213 -2.94 15.37 8.78
CA LEU A 213 -1.81 14.45 8.84
C LEU A 213 -0.50 15.18 8.54
N LYS A 214 0.49 14.92 9.38
CA LYS A 214 1.89 15.24 9.07
C LYS A 214 2.43 14.06 8.28
N SER A 215 2.68 14.27 7.01
CA SER A 215 3.02 13.22 6.08
C SER A 215 4.37 12.56 6.40
N SER A 216 4.36 11.24 6.63
CA SER A 216 5.57 10.42 6.63
C SER A 216 6.16 10.28 5.23
N ARG A 217 5.34 10.58 4.20
CA ARG A 217 5.78 10.58 2.79
C ARG A 217 6.78 11.69 2.47
N SER A 218 6.96 12.67 3.35
CA SER A 218 7.81 13.83 3.05
C SER A 218 9.14 13.89 3.80
N GLU A 219 9.24 13.56 5.09
CA GLU A 219 10.48 13.89 5.84
C GLU A 219 10.80 13.01 7.06
N ASN A 220 9.84 12.34 7.68
CA ASN A 220 10.07 11.67 8.96
C ASN A 220 9.61 10.21 8.94
N LYS A 221 10.50 9.35 8.54
CA LYS A 221 10.28 7.91 8.65
C LYS A 221 10.30 7.45 10.11
N SER A 222 9.46 6.47 10.44
CA SER A 222 9.44 5.87 11.76
C SER A 222 10.75 5.13 12.06
N GLU A 223 11.07 4.94 13.35
CA GLU A 223 12.19 4.09 13.76
C GLU A 223 11.99 2.64 13.28
N GLU A 224 10.75 2.18 13.23
CA GLU A 224 10.38 0.86 12.69
C GLU A 224 10.74 0.74 11.21
N PHE A 225 10.46 1.78 10.42
CA PHE A 225 10.83 1.80 9.00
C PHE A 225 12.35 1.80 8.80
N ILE A 226 13.10 2.57 9.59
CA ILE A 226 14.56 2.64 9.47
C ILE A 226 15.17 1.25 9.73
N LYS A 227 14.74 0.56 10.78
CA LYS A 227 15.21 -0.81 11.09
C LYS A 227 14.82 -1.80 9.98
N PHE A 228 13.60 -1.70 9.49
CA PHE A 228 13.12 -2.52 8.40
C PHE A 228 13.93 -2.31 7.13
N TYR A 229 14.17 -1.05 6.76
CA TYR A 229 15.00 -0.69 5.61
C TYR A 229 16.43 -1.25 5.73
N GLU A 230 17.03 -1.19 6.91
CA GLU A 230 18.34 -1.79 7.17
C GLU A 230 18.33 -3.30 6.91
N THR A 231 17.25 -3.98 7.29
CA THR A 231 17.11 -5.43 7.13
C THR A 231 16.97 -5.82 5.67
N PHE A 232 16.03 -5.26 4.92
CA PHE A 232 15.82 -5.69 3.53
C PHE A 232 16.91 -5.22 2.58
N THR A 233 17.70 -4.20 2.95
CA THR A 233 18.84 -3.74 2.14
C THR A 233 20.17 -4.34 2.57
N GLU A 234 20.23 -5.17 3.63
CA GLU A 234 21.47 -5.67 4.21
C GLU A 234 22.34 -6.39 3.19
N VAL A 235 21.80 -7.34 2.45
CA VAL A 235 22.54 -8.14 1.47
C VAL A 235 23.12 -7.27 0.36
N TYR A 236 22.33 -6.34 -0.16
CA TYR A 236 22.80 -5.40 -1.19
C TYR A 236 23.95 -4.53 -0.68
N ARG A 237 23.91 -4.08 0.58
CA ARG A 237 24.96 -3.24 1.16
C ARG A 237 26.27 -3.97 1.39
N ILE A 238 26.24 -5.29 1.61
CA ILE A 238 27.46 -6.11 1.75
C ILE A 238 28.26 -6.12 0.45
N GLU A 239 27.58 -6.24 -0.70
CA GLU A 239 28.23 -6.31 -2.03
C GLU A 239 27.43 -5.49 -3.06
N PRO A 240 27.51 -4.14 -3.02
CA PRO A 240 26.70 -3.27 -3.88
C PRO A 240 26.95 -3.40 -5.38
N ASN A 241 28.04 -4.05 -5.78
CA ASN A 241 28.41 -4.26 -7.18
C ASN A 241 28.16 -5.71 -7.66
N ALA A 242 27.60 -6.55 -6.82
CA ALA A 242 27.21 -7.90 -7.21
C ALA A 242 26.15 -7.82 -8.33
N LYS A 243 26.28 -8.75 -9.27
CA LYS A 243 25.23 -8.96 -10.30
C LYS A 243 24.43 -10.17 -9.86
N TRP A 244 23.21 -9.94 -9.51
CA TRP A 244 22.24 -10.95 -9.08
C TRP A 244 21.48 -11.55 -10.26
#